data_bba6c563129d102ee1c752744ff4fc26
#
_entry.id   bba6c563129d102ee1c752744ff4fc26
#
_cell.length_a   1.000
_cell.length_b   1.000
_cell.length_c   1.000
_cell.angle_alpha   90.00
_cell.angle_beta   90.00
_cell.angle_gamma   90.00
#
_symmetry.space_group_name_H-M   'P 1'
#
loop_
_entity.id
_entity.type
_entity.pdbx_description
1 polymer ?
#
loop_
_entity_poly.entity_id
_entity_poly.type
_entity_poly.pdbx_seq_one_letter_code
_entity_poly.pdbx_strand_id
1 'polypeptide(L)'
;MKIRVAGIEYETMTDGPGFRTSIYCQGCCHHCKNCHNPQTWDFDGGEEYDVEELFDIILMEPFSDVTFSGGDPMCQVEAFTQLAKLIKNKTNKSIWCYTGYTYQEIKENPKMSLILPFLDVLVDGPYINKLRNTDLKFRGSENQRIIHLKDGEIEWIED
;
A
#
# COMPACT_ATOMS: atom_id res chain seq x y z
N MET A 1 0.18 -15.49 -10.45
CA MET A 1 -0.21 -14.09 -10.69
C MET A 1 0.98 -13.20 -10.46
N LYS A 2 1.13 -12.15 -11.24
CA LYS A 2 2.33 -11.33 -11.24
C LYS A 2 2.05 -9.89 -10.80
N ILE A 3 3.06 -9.26 -10.18
CA ILE A 3 3.02 -7.86 -9.77
C ILE A 3 4.22 -7.15 -10.40
N ARG A 4 3.98 -5.99 -11.01
CA ARG A 4 5.08 -5.11 -11.44
C ARG A 4 5.47 -4.23 -10.26
N VAL A 5 6.76 -4.23 -9.95
CA VAL A 5 7.32 -3.61 -8.76
C VAL A 5 8.37 -2.58 -9.17
N ALA A 6 8.23 -1.37 -8.64
CA ALA A 6 9.22 -0.31 -8.86
C ALA A 6 10.46 -0.51 -7.99
N GLY A 7 10.29 -1.08 -6.83
CA GLY A 7 11.37 -1.35 -5.89
C GLY A 7 10.88 -2.03 -4.63
N ILE A 8 11.82 -2.59 -3.89
CA ILE A 8 11.56 -3.19 -2.58
C ILE A 8 12.59 -2.59 -1.63
N GLU A 9 12.12 -2.05 -0.51
CA GLU A 9 13.00 -1.54 0.53
C GLU A 9 12.81 -2.33 1.81
N TYR A 10 13.90 -2.69 2.45
CA TYR A 10 13.93 -3.51 3.66
C TYR A 10 14.11 -2.63 4.88
N GLU A 11 13.47 -3.02 5.97
CA GLU A 11 13.61 -2.33 7.27
C GLU A 11 13.29 -0.83 7.21
N THR A 12 12.27 -0.44 6.42
CA THR A 12 11.86 0.96 6.36
C THR A 12 11.12 1.37 7.63
N MET A 13 11.24 2.64 7.99
CA MET A 13 10.54 3.22 9.15
C MET A 13 9.68 4.42 8.73
N THR A 14 9.63 4.74 7.45
CA THR A 14 8.92 5.91 6.93
C THR A 14 7.55 5.58 6.34
N ASP A 15 7.29 4.30 6.05
CA ASP A 15 6.07 3.84 5.40
C ASP A 15 5.15 3.11 6.38
N GLY A 16 5.12 3.54 7.62
CA GLY A 16 4.33 2.97 8.70
C GLY A 16 5.18 2.73 9.94
N PRO A 17 4.55 2.35 11.05
CA PRO A 17 5.28 2.16 12.32
C PRO A 17 6.13 0.89 12.30
N GLY A 18 7.23 0.92 13.06
CA GLY A 18 8.16 -0.20 13.18
C GLY A 18 8.98 -0.41 11.91
N PHE A 19 9.69 -1.54 11.87
CA PHE A 19 10.43 -1.94 10.67
C PHE A 19 9.47 -2.61 9.69
N ARG A 20 9.57 -2.24 8.42
CA ARG A 20 8.67 -2.75 7.39
C ARG A 20 9.44 -3.10 6.12
N THR A 21 8.98 -4.16 5.45
CA THR A 21 9.37 -4.45 4.07
C THR A 21 8.37 -3.72 3.20
N SER A 22 8.83 -2.70 2.49
CA SER A 22 7.96 -1.88 1.63
C SER A 22 8.08 -2.34 0.19
N ILE A 23 6.94 -2.69 -0.40
CA ILE A 23 6.84 -3.06 -1.81
C ILE A 23 6.23 -1.89 -2.55
N TYR A 24 7.01 -1.27 -3.43
CA TYR A 24 6.57 -0.12 -4.22
C TYR A 24 6.11 -0.63 -5.57
N CYS A 25 4.80 -0.59 -5.80
CA CYS A 25 4.26 -1.06 -7.07
C CYS A 25 4.56 -0.08 -8.19
N GLN A 26 4.72 -0.61 -9.40
CA GLN A 26 4.89 0.19 -10.60
C GLN A 26 3.53 0.35 -11.26
N GLY A 27 3.17 1.61 -11.56
CA GLY A 27 1.91 1.98 -12.19
C GLY A 27 1.01 2.78 -11.27
N CYS A 28 0.59 3.94 -11.74
CA CYS A 28 -0.35 4.79 -11.03
C CYS A 28 -1.10 5.68 -12.02
N CYS A 29 -2.43 5.70 -11.93
CA CYS A 29 -3.29 6.49 -12.80
C CYS A 29 -3.64 7.88 -12.23
N HIS A 30 -3.24 8.17 -10.99
CA HIS A 30 -3.62 9.42 -10.31
C HIS A 30 -2.82 10.63 -10.79
N HIS A 31 -1.51 10.46 -11.04
CA HIS A 31 -0.60 11.52 -11.48
C HIS A 31 -0.74 12.80 -10.66
N CYS A 32 -0.71 12.67 -9.34
CA CYS A 32 -0.86 13.79 -8.41
C CYS A 32 0.23 14.84 -8.65
N LYS A 33 -0.17 16.12 -8.64
CA LYS A 33 0.78 17.23 -8.79
C LYS A 33 1.79 17.19 -7.65
N ASN A 34 3.08 17.27 -8.01
CA ASN A 34 4.21 17.18 -7.07
C ASN A 34 4.25 15.87 -6.28
N CYS A 35 3.81 14.77 -6.90
CA CYS A 35 3.93 13.42 -6.31
C CYS A 35 5.38 13.13 -5.94
N HIS A 36 5.59 12.43 -4.80
CA HIS A 36 6.92 12.06 -4.32
C HIS A 36 7.56 10.94 -5.15
N ASN A 37 6.76 10.16 -5.89
CA ASN A 37 7.24 8.99 -6.64
C ASN A 37 6.76 8.98 -8.09
N PRO A 38 6.99 10.07 -8.88
CA PRO A 38 6.47 10.13 -10.26
C PRO A 38 7.08 9.05 -11.18
N GLN A 39 8.24 8.51 -10.83
CA GLN A 39 8.86 7.41 -11.58
C GLN A 39 8.04 6.12 -11.53
N THR A 40 7.08 6.01 -10.61
CA THR A 40 6.21 4.83 -10.47
C THR A 40 4.95 4.90 -11.33
N TRP A 41 4.72 5.99 -12.08
CA TRP A 41 3.49 6.17 -12.86
C TRP A 41 3.41 5.28 -14.10
N ASP A 42 4.55 4.96 -14.71
CA ASP A 42 4.62 4.18 -15.94
C ASP A 42 4.30 2.71 -15.68
N PHE A 43 3.21 2.21 -16.28
CA PHE A 43 2.79 0.81 -16.13
C PHE A 43 3.73 -0.19 -16.81
N ASP A 44 4.62 0.27 -17.70
CA ASP A 44 5.60 -0.58 -18.38
C ASP A 44 6.96 -0.61 -17.67
N GLY A 45 7.14 0.21 -16.64
CA GLY A 45 8.39 0.27 -15.89
C GLY A 45 8.47 -0.82 -14.81
N GLY A 46 9.58 -0.78 -14.04
CA GLY A 46 9.80 -1.70 -12.93
C GLY A 46 10.16 -3.12 -13.35
N GLU A 47 10.10 -4.02 -12.39
CA GLU A 47 10.36 -5.45 -12.59
C GLU A 47 9.12 -6.27 -12.26
N GLU A 48 8.95 -7.39 -12.94
CA GLU A 48 7.83 -8.29 -12.73
C GLU A 48 8.23 -9.42 -11.77
N TYR A 49 7.40 -9.64 -10.76
CA TYR A 49 7.57 -10.72 -9.78
C TYR A 49 6.32 -11.57 -9.72
N ASP A 50 6.48 -12.85 -9.47
CA ASP A 50 5.35 -13.67 -9.05
C ASP A 50 4.97 -13.33 -7.61
N VAL A 51 3.69 -13.46 -7.28
CA VAL A 51 3.20 -13.24 -5.91
C VAL A 51 3.98 -14.10 -4.90
N GLU A 52 4.25 -15.35 -5.26
CA GLU A 52 5.00 -16.28 -4.42
C GLU A 52 6.44 -15.82 -4.17
N GLU A 53 7.09 -15.25 -5.18
CA GLU A 53 8.45 -14.70 -5.03
C GLU A 53 8.46 -13.53 -4.04
N LEU A 54 7.47 -12.63 -4.14
CA LEU A 54 7.35 -11.52 -3.20
C LEU A 54 7.07 -12.01 -1.79
N PHE A 55 6.25 -13.03 -1.66
CA PHE A 55 5.97 -13.62 -0.36
C PHE A 55 7.25 -14.21 0.27
N ASP A 56 8.06 -14.91 -0.52
CA ASP A 56 9.34 -15.44 -0.04
C ASP A 56 10.29 -14.33 0.41
N ILE A 57 10.34 -13.22 -0.32
CA ILE A 57 11.13 -12.04 0.06
C ILE A 57 10.65 -11.48 1.40
N ILE A 58 9.35 -11.38 1.59
CA ILE A 58 8.75 -10.89 2.84
C ILE A 58 9.13 -11.81 4.02
N LEU A 59 9.15 -13.13 3.79
CA LEU A 59 9.52 -14.10 4.83
C LEU A 59 10.98 -14.02 5.23
N MET A 60 11.86 -13.49 4.38
CA MET A 60 13.28 -13.33 4.69
C MET A 60 13.54 -12.30 5.79
N GLU A 61 12.57 -11.44 6.09
CA GLU A 61 12.66 -10.42 7.12
C GLU A 61 11.67 -10.73 8.26
N PRO A 62 12.05 -11.63 9.19
CA PRO A 62 11.11 -12.15 10.18
C PRO A 62 10.58 -11.11 11.16
N PHE A 63 11.32 -10.02 11.38
CA PHE A 63 10.93 -8.98 12.33
C PHE A 63 10.30 -7.75 11.69
N SER A 64 10.15 -7.75 10.36
CA SER A 64 9.54 -6.63 9.63
C SER A 64 8.11 -6.97 9.26
N ASP A 65 7.21 -5.99 9.43
CA ASP A 65 5.88 -6.04 8.86
C ASP A 65 5.90 -5.60 7.39
N VAL A 66 4.77 -5.36 6.77
CA VAL A 66 4.68 -5.14 5.33
C VAL A 66 3.94 -3.84 5.01
N THR A 67 4.43 -3.12 4.02
CA THR A 67 3.74 -1.97 3.45
C THR A 67 3.65 -2.11 1.93
N PHE A 68 2.46 -1.84 1.40
CA PHE A 68 2.23 -1.71 -0.04
C PHE A 68 2.12 -0.23 -0.38
N SER A 69 2.95 0.25 -1.28
CA SER A 69 3.01 1.65 -1.65
C SER A 69 3.49 1.79 -3.11
N GLY A 70 4.13 2.90 -3.45
CA GLY A 70 4.74 3.14 -4.75
C GLY A 70 3.89 4.00 -5.64
N GLY A 71 3.51 3.50 -6.82
CA GLY A 71 2.43 3.98 -7.65
C GLY A 71 1.12 3.82 -6.89
N ASP A 72 0.24 2.96 -7.36
CA ASP A 72 -0.94 2.65 -6.55
C ASP A 72 -1.21 1.15 -6.57
N PRO A 73 -1.14 0.47 -5.41
CA PRO A 73 -1.44 -0.97 -5.31
C PRO A 73 -2.83 -1.33 -5.84
N MET A 74 -3.79 -0.40 -5.77
CA MET A 74 -5.14 -0.63 -6.29
C MET A 74 -5.17 -0.81 -7.80
N CYS A 75 -4.16 -0.30 -8.52
CA CYS A 75 -4.04 -0.50 -9.96
C CYS A 75 -3.61 -1.93 -10.33
N GLN A 76 -3.15 -2.71 -9.36
CA GLN A 76 -2.83 -4.13 -9.49
C GLN A 76 -3.49 -4.92 -8.36
N VAL A 77 -4.72 -4.56 -8.04
CA VAL A 77 -5.36 -5.01 -6.79
C VAL A 77 -5.57 -6.52 -6.73
N GLU A 78 -5.83 -7.19 -7.84
CA GLU A 78 -6.04 -8.64 -7.83
C GLU A 78 -4.80 -9.37 -7.30
N ALA A 79 -3.62 -9.00 -7.80
CA ALA A 79 -2.37 -9.61 -7.38
C ALA A 79 -1.99 -9.21 -5.95
N PHE A 80 -2.18 -7.94 -5.58
CA PHE A 80 -1.93 -7.50 -4.21
C PHE A 80 -2.89 -8.13 -3.21
N THR A 81 -4.13 -8.38 -3.60
CA THR A 81 -5.10 -9.12 -2.76
C THR A 81 -4.58 -10.52 -2.48
N GLN A 82 -4.07 -11.19 -3.51
CA GLN A 82 -3.52 -12.54 -3.36
C GLN A 82 -2.31 -12.56 -2.43
N LEU A 83 -1.41 -11.59 -2.58
CA LEU A 83 -0.25 -11.44 -1.71
C LEU A 83 -0.66 -11.14 -0.26
N ALA A 84 -1.59 -10.21 -0.07
CA ALA A 84 -2.10 -9.88 1.26
C ALA A 84 -2.71 -11.10 1.95
N LYS A 85 -3.48 -11.88 1.21
CA LYS A 85 -4.09 -13.11 1.72
C LYS A 85 -3.04 -14.11 2.17
N LEU A 86 -1.98 -14.32 1.39
CA LEU A 86 -0.86 -15.19 1.78
C LEU A 86 -0.22 -14.73 3.09
N ILE A 87 0.06 -13.43 3.17
CA ILE A 87 0.71 -12.84 4.35
C ILE A 87 -0.16 -13.05 5.60
N LYS A 88 -1.45 -12.72 5.52
CA LYS A 88 -2.34 -12.82 6.67
C LYS A 88 -2.63 -14.26 7.08
N ASN A 89 -2.68 -15.19 6.12
CA ASN A 89 -2.96 -16.60 6.41
C ASN A 89 -1.75 -17.34 6.97
N LYS A 90 -0.53 -16.92 6.63
CA LYS A 90 0.69 -17.66 6.96
C LYS A 90 1.63 -16.94 7.91
N THR A 91 1.36 -15.69 8.25
CA THR A 91 2.21 -14.90 9.16
C THR A 91 1.35 -14.06 10.11
N ASN A 92 2.00 -13.46 11.10
CA ASN A 92 1.37 -12.49 12.02
C ASN A 92 1.71 -11.05 11.64
N LYS A 93 2.24 -10.82 10.44
CA LYS A 93 2.66 -9.50 10.00
C LYS A 93 1.47 -8.59 9.74
N SER A 94 1.60 -7.31 10.12
CA SER A 94 0.62 -6.29 9.78
C SER A 94 0.87 -5.78 8.37
N ILE A 95 -0.19 -5.35 7.68
CA ILE A 95 -0.11 -4.80 6.33
C ILE A 95 -0.68 -3.38 6.33
N TRP A 96 0.16 -2.41 5.94
CA TRP A 96 -0.23 -1.05 5.62
C TRP A 96 -0.30 -0.91 4.10
N CYS A 97 -1.31 -0.22 3.60
CA CYS A 97 -1.47 0.00 2.17
C CYS A 97 -1.76 1.47 1.91
N TYR A 98 -0.94 2.08 1.07
CA TYR A 98 -1.13 3.46 0.61
C TYR A 98 -1.84 3.46 -0.73
N THR A 99 -2.82 4.35 -0.88
CA THR A 99 -3.57 4.49 -2.13
C THR A 99 -4.04 5.94 -2.32
N GLY A 100 -4.20 6.34 -3.57
CA GLY A 100 -4.82 7.61 -3.91
C GLY A 100 -6.36 7.55 -3.95
N TYR A 101 -6.94 6.35 -3.91
CA TYR A 101 -8.39 6.19 -3.78
C TYR A 101 -8.83 6.43 -2.34
N THR A 102 -10.09 6.80 -2.15
CA THR A 102 -10.68 6.87 -0.81
C THR A 102 -11.19 5.49 -0.39
N TYR A 103 -11.33 5.26 0.90
CA TYR A 103 -11.91 4.03 1.43
C TYR A 103 -13.29 3.77 0.79
N GLN A 104 -14.10 4.81 0.67
CA GLN A 104 -15.45 4.68 0.10
C GLN A 104 -15.40 4.21 -1.35
N GLU A 105 -14.48 4.76 -2.16
CA GLU A 105 -14.31 4.32 -3.55
C GLU A 105 -13.88 2.85 -3.63
N ILE A 106 -12.96 2.43 -2.75
CA ILE A 106 -12.50 1.05 -2.68
C ILE A 106 -13.63 0.11 -2.25
N LYS A 107 -14.38 0.50 -1.22
CA LYS A 107 -15.49 -0.29 -0.68
C LYS A 107 -16.57 -0.56 -1.72
N GLU A 108 -16.84 0.41 -2.57
CA GLU A 108 -17.85 0.32 -3.62
C GLU A 108 -17.37 -0.43 -4.88
N ASN A 109 -16.06 -0.64 -5.03
CA ASN A 109 -15.50 -1.31 -6.19
C ASN A 109 -15.43 -2.83 -5.94
N PRO A 110 -16.05 -3.66 -6.81
CA PRO A 110 -16.13 -5.11 -6.59
C PRO A 110 -14.76 -5.82 -6.49
N LYS A 111 -13.75 -5.32 -7.21
CA LYS A 111 -12.41 -5.91 -7.18
C LYS A 111 -11.57 -5.35 -6.05
N MET A 112 -11.55 -4.03 -5.90
CA MET A 112 -10.74 -3.37 -4.88
C MET A 112 -11.20 -3.71 -3.47
N SER A 113 -12.49 -3.89 -3.25
CA SER A 113 -13.03 -4.20 -1.93
C SER A 113 -12.53 -5.53 -1.37
N LEU A 114 -12.09 -6.43 -2.23
CA LEU A 114 -11.64 -7.77 -1.81
C LEU A 114 -10.34 -7.74 -1.00
N ILE A 115 -9.53 -6.69 -1.14
CA ILE A 115 -8.29 -6.56 -0.37
C ILE A 115 -8.52 -6.09 1.07
N LEU A 116 -9.60 -5.35 1.31
CA LEU A 116 -9.84 -4.69 2.59
C LEU A 116 -9.79 -5.62 3.80
N PRO A 117 -10.36 -6.83 3.78
CA PRO A 117 -10.29 -7.73 4.96
C PRO A 117 -8.87 -8.16 5.35
N PHE A 118 -7.91 -8.02 4.43
CA PHE A 118 -6.54 -8.44 4.67
C PHE A 118 -5.61 -7.29 5.06
N LEU A 119 -6.10 -6.06 5.05
CA LEU A 119 -5.33 -4.88 5.45
C LEU A 119 -5.57 -4.53 6.90
N ASP A 120 -4.50 -4.16 7.60
CA ASP A 120 -4.59 -3.64 8.96
C ASP A 120 -4.79 -2.13 8.97
N VAL A 121 -4.12 -1.43 8.04
CA VAL A 121 -4.23 0.02 7.89
C VAL A 121 -4.27 0.41 6.43
N LEU A 122 -5.18 1.30 6.09
CA LEU A 122 -5.26 1.93 4.77
C LEU A 122 -4.96 3.42 4.93
N VAL A 123 -3.94 3.91 4.24
CA VAL A 123 -3.69 5.35 4.14
C VAL A 123 -4.31 5.78 2.82
N ASP A 124 -5.45 6.48 2.90
CA ASP A 124 -6.30 6.74 1.74
C ASP A 124 -6.30 8.20 1.29
N GLY A 125 -6.71 8.40 0.06
CA GLY A 125 -6.92 9.72 -0.53
C GLY A 125 -5.74 10.20 -1.37
N PRO A 126 -6.01 11.03 -2.39
CA PRO A 126 -4.96 11.53 -3.27
C PRO A 126 -4.03 12.51 -2.54
N TYR A 127 -2.76 12.55 -2.97
CA TYR A 127 -1.86 13.59 -2.49
C TYR A 127 -2.30 14.94 -3.08
N ILE A 128 -2.61 15.91 -2.21
CA ILE A 128 -2.99 17.27 -2.62
C ILE A 128 -1.90 18.22 -2.14
N ASN A 129 -1.13 18.78 -3.09
CA ASN A 129 0.02 19.61 -2.75
C ASN A 129 -0.35 20.83 -1.91
N LYS A 130 -1.52 21.43 -2.12
CA LYS A 130 -2.00 22.58 -1.33
C LYS A 130 -2.21 22.26 0.14
N LEU A 131 -2.41 20.97 0.46
CA LEU A 131 -2.62 20.49 1.82
C LEU A 131 -1.39 19.77 2.38
N ARG A 132 -0.25 19.92 1.70
CA ARG A 132 1.02 19.34 2.13
C ARG A 132 1.38 19.82 3.54
N ASN A 133 1.77 18.86 4.38
CA ASN A 133 2.22 19.14 5.74
C ASN A 133 3.32 18.16 6.11
N THR A 134 4.55 18.63 6.22
CA THR A 134 5.72 17.80 6.51
C THR A 134 5.78 17.34 7.98
N ASP A 135 4.94 17.89 8.85
CA ASP A 135 4.84 17.46 10.24
C ASP A 135 3.95 16.23 10.42
N LEU A 136 3.22 15.84 9.39
CA LEU A 136 2.39 14.63 9.44
C LEU A 136 3.26 13.38 9.36
N LYS A 137 2.93 12.38 10.19
CA LYS A 137 3.57 11.07 10.11
C LYS A 137 2.82 10.18 9.13
N PHE A 138 3.56 9.52 8.26
CA PHE A 138 3.08 8.47 7.35
C PHE A 138 2.06 8.94 6.31
N ARG A 139 1.89 10.23 6.10
CA ARG A 139 1.04 10.79 5.04
C ARG A 139 1.61 12.13 4.58
N GLY A 140 1.33 12.50 3.33
CA GLY A 140 1.94 13.68 2.72
C GLY A 140 1.06 14.93 2.74
N SER A 141 -0.25 14.79 2.83
CA SER A 141 -1.19 15.91 2.84
C SER A 141 -2.32 15.70 3.84
N GLU A 142 -2.88 16.80 4.34
CA GLU A 142 -3.85 16.78 5.44
C GLU A 142 -5.16 16.06 5.12
N ASN A 143 -5.53 15.95 3.84
CA ASN A 143 -6.73 15.24 3.40
C ASN A 143 -6.59 13.72 3.49
N GLN A 144 -5.36 13.20 3.52
CA GLN A 144 -5.11 11.75 3.59
C GLN A 144 -5.40 11.26 5.01
N ARG A 145 -5.97 10.06 5.10
CA ARG A 145 -6.40 9.50 6.39
C ARG A 145 -5.62 8.22 6.66
N ILE A 146 -5.28 8.00 7.93
CA ILE A 146 -4.72 6.73 8.40
C ILE A 146 -5.87 5.97 9.03
N ILE A 147 -6.39 4.98 8.29
CA ILE A 147 -7.60 4.25 8.67
C ILE A 147 -7.23 2.87 9.17
N HIS A 148 -7.53 2.59 10.43
CA HIS A 148 -7.35 1.26 11.00
C HIS A 148 -8.57 0.40 10.67
N LEU A 149 -8.31 -0.76 10.07
CA LEU A 149 -9.35 -1.66 9.58
C LEU A 149 -9.43 -2.92 10.44
N LYS A 150 -10.63 -3.47 10.52
CA LYS A 150 -10.87 -4.78 11.10
C LYS A 150 -11.92 -5.49 10.23
N ASP A 151 -11.53 -6.65 9.68
CA ASP A 151 -12.39 -7.43 8.79
C ASP A 151 -12.96 -6.60 7.61
N GLY A 152 -12.15 -5.66 7.12
CA GLY A 152 -12.50 -4.79 5.99
C GLY A 152 -13.33 -3.57 6.35
N GLU A 153 -13.70 -3.40 7.61
CA GLU A 153 -14.48 -2.25 8.09
C GLU A 153 -13.61 -1.27 8.86
N ILE A 154 -13.99 0.00 8.85
CA ILE A 154 -13.29 1.03 9.61
C ILE A 154 -13.47 0.79 11.09
N GLU A 155 -12.36 0.57 11.81
CA GLU A 155 -12.37 0.48 13.27
C GLU A 155 -12.19 1.85 13.89
N TRP A 156 -11.18 2.61 13.44
CA TRP A 156 -10.95 4.00 13.83
C TRP A 156 -10.01 4.69 12.86
N ILE A 157 -10.00 6.00 12.89
CA ILE A 157 -9.17 6.84 12.03
C ILE A 157 -8.28 7.70 12.91
N GLU A 158 -6.97 7.77 12.62
CA GLU A 158 -6.04 8.61 13.39
C GLU A 158 -6.32 10.09 13.14
N ASP A 159 -6.12 10.88 14.17
CA ASP A 159 -6.26 12.34 14.09
C ASP A 159 -5.15 13.00 13.26
#